data_c86491c6bc27efb1c703716cd24d0241
#
_entry.id   c86491c6bc27efb1c703716cd24d0241
#
_cell.length_a   1.000
_cell.length_b   1.000
_cell.length_c   1.000
_cell.angle_alpha   90.00
_cell.angle_beta   90.00
_cell.angle_gamma   90.00
#
_symmetry.space_group_name_H-M   'P 1'
#
loop_
_entity.id
_entity.type
_entity.pdbx_description
1 polymer ?
#
loop_
_entity_poly.entity_id
_entity_poly.type
_entity_poly.pdbx_seq_one_letter_code
_entity_poly.pdbx_strand_id
1 'polypeptide(L)'
;KVHINDDILDEKGDVDPFKMNIVSRYGANWYGKTTKDSLYEIAKPISRTGMGFDKLPENIKNSNILTGNDLAILASAENIPAKIELNARENKSKEEKHIFAKELLSQGKAEEAWQILI
;
A
#
# COMPACT_ATOMS: atom_id res chain seq x y z
N LYS A 1 -3.88 -17.83 25.53
CA LYS A 1 -3.18 -16.60 25.98
C LYS A 1 -1.82 -16.56 25.26
N VAL A 2 -1.53 -15.48 24.56
CA VAL A 2 -0.24 -15.26 23.91
C VAL A 2 0.59 -14.35 24.83
N HIS A 3 1.84 -14.72 25.06
CA HIS A 3 2.80 -13.89 25.80
C HIS A 3 3.83 -13.35 24.82
N ILE A 4 4.02 -12.04 24.79
CA ILE A 4 4.95 -11.33 23.92
C ILE A 4 5.93 -10.58 24.81
N ASN A 5 7.22 -10.63 24.47
CA ASN A 5 8.24 -9.85 25.16
C ASN A 5 8.11 -8.38 24.77
N ASP A 6 8.14 -7.47 25.74
CA ASP A 6 8.01 -6.03 25.53
C ASP A 6 9.14 -5.48 24.64
N ASP A 7 10.32 -6.12 24.61
CA ASP A 7 11.46 -5.71 23.79
C ASP A 7 11.18 -5.68 22.28
N ILE A 8 10.16 -6.43 21.82
CA ILE A 8 9.76 -6.47 20.41
C ILE A 8 8.53 -5.63 20.09
N LEU A 9 8.03 -4.87 21.05
CA LEU A 9 6.90 -3.97 20.85
C LEU A 9 7.37 -2.55 20.47
N ASP A 10 6.54 -1.87 19.70
CA ASP A 10 6.68 -0.45 19.41
C ASP A 10 6.07 0.41 20.55
N GLU A 11 6.11 1.74 20.39
CA GLU A 11 5.57 2.68 21.38
C GLU A 11 4.04 2.61 21.55
N LYS A 12 3.34 2.00 20.58
CA LYS A 12 1.88 1.81 20.60
C LYS A 12 1.47 0.47 21.20
N GLY A 13 2.45 -0.41 21.47
CA GLY A 13 2.23 -1.76 21.95
C GLY A 13 1.97 -2.77 20.83
N ASP A 14 2.19 -2.40 19.57
CA ASP A 14 2.13 -3.31 18.43
C ASP A 14 3.48 -4.01 18.23
N VAL A 15 3.47 -5.19 17.60
CA VAL A 15 4.71 -5.92 17.30
C VAL A 15 5.50 -5.19 16.22
N ASP A 16 6.73 -4.78 16.56
CA ASP A 16 7.67 -4.18 15.62
C ASP A 16 8.40 -5.27 14.81
N PRO A 17 8.13 -5.41 13.51
CA PRO A 17 8.72 -6.45 12.69
C PRO A 17 10.25 -6.34 12.56
N PHE A 18 10.81 -5.15 12.77
CA PHE A 18 12.28 -4.95 12.71
C PHE A 18 12.98 -5.38 14.00
N LYS A 19 12.32 -5.22 15.15
CA LYS A 19 12.81 -5.70 16.44
C LYS A 19 12.76 -7.23 16.56
N MET A 20 11.81 -7.88 15.87
CA MET A 20 11.69 -9.34 15.86
C MET A 20 12.89 -10.06 15.24
N ASN A 21 13.64 -9.40 14.35
CA ASN A 21 14.83 -9.98 13.70
C ASN A 21 14.56 -11.35 13.05
N ILE A 22 13.48 -11.44 12.29
CA ILE A 22 12.97 -12.67 11.70
C ILE A 22 13.90 -13.16 10.60
N VAL A 23 14.16 -14.47 10.58
CA VAL A 23 14.86 -15.19 9.52
C VAL A 23 13.87 -16.13 8.83
N SER A 24 13.74 -16.00 7.52
CA SER A 24 12.90 -16.85 6.67
C SER A 24 13.76 -17.83 5.89
N ARG A 25 13.27 -19.07 5.65
CA ARG A 25 13.90 -20.05 4.78
C ARG A 25 13.24 -20.05 3.42
N TYR A 26 14.05 -19.95 2.38
CA TYR A 26 13.60 -19.87 0.97
C TYR A 26 13.77 -21.18 0.18
N GLY A 27 14.28 -22.22 0.78
CA GLY A 27 14.58 -23.50 0.16
C GLY A 27 16.08 -23.77 0.01
N ALA A 28 16.46 -25.02 -0.26
CA ALA A 28 17.86 -25.47 -0.21
C ALA A 28 18.60 -24.90 1.02
N ASN A 29 19.69 -24.16 0.83
CA ASN A 29 20.47 -23.52 1.89
C ASN A 29 20.31 -21.99 1.92
N TRP A 30 19.22 -21.47 1.33
CA TRP A 30 18.97 -20.04 1.28
C TRP A 30 18.10 -19.58 2.46
N TYR A 31 18.56 -18.55 3.14
CA TYR A 31 17.87 -17.88 4.24
C TYR A 31 17.82 -16.38 3.97
N GLY A 32 16.74 -15.75 4.34
CA GLY A 32 16.57 -14.30 4.27
C GLY A 32 16.36 -13.70 5.64
N LYS A 33 16.98 -12.58 5.90
CA LYS A 33 16.78 -11.78 7.11
C LYS A 33 15.89 -10.60 6.80
N THR A 34 14.92 -10.30 7.67
CA THR A 34 14.09 -9.11 7.56
C THR A 34 14.95 -7.85 7.72
N THR A 35 14.90 -6.97 6.72
CA THR A 35 15.56 -5.65 6.71
C THR A 35 14.54 -4.56 6.40
N LYS A 36 14.90 -3.30 6.61
CA LYS A 36 14.02 -2.17 6.27
C LYS A 36 13.63 -2.16 4.79
N ASP A 37 14.56 -2.55 3.91
CA ASP A 37 14.32 -2.56 2.46
C ASP A 37 13.45 -3.73 1.99
N SER A 38 13.27 -4.75 2.83
CA SER A 38 12.45 -5.93 2.53
C SER A 38 11.00 -5.82 3.01
N LEU A 39 10.67 -4.78 3.77
CA LEU A 39 9.34 -4.54 4.30
C LEU A 39 8.77 -3.23 3.80
N TYR A 40 7.47 -3.23 3.60
CA TYR A 40 6.70 -2.04 3.29
C TYR A 40 5.35 -2.11 4.02
N GLU A 41 4.86 -0.97 4.40
CA GLU A 41 3.57 -0.84 5.07
C GLU A 41 2.49 -0.51 4.04
N ILE A 42 1.35 -1.21 4.15
CA ILE A 42 0.15 -0.92 3.37
C ILE A 42 -0.89 -0.34 4.32
N ALA A 43 -1.35 0.88 4.02
CA ALA A 43 -2.44 1.49 4.77
C ALA A 43 -3.69 0.61 4.72
N LYS A 44 -4.31 0.40 5.87
CA LYS A 44 -5.54 -0.38 6.00
C LYS A 44 -6.65 0.47 6.60
N PRO A 45 -7.92 0.23 6.23
CA PRO A 45 -9.05 0.86 6.91
C PRO A 45 -9.06 0.48 8.39
N ILE A 46 -9.29 1.47 9.27
CA ILE A 46 -9.26 1.26 10.73
C ILE A 46 -10.46 0.44 11.21
N SER A 47 -11.62 0.64 10.62
CA SER A 47 -12.91 0.09 11.12
C SER A 47 -13.62 -0.87 10.18
N ARG A 48 -13.18 -1.00 8.93
CA ARG A 48 -13.82 -1.81 7.89
C ARG A 48 -12.80 -2.52 7.02
N THR A 49 -13.28 -3.51 6.28
CA THR A 49 -12.48 -4.21 5.29
C THR A 49 -12.33 -3.34 4.03
N GLY A 50 -11.12 -3.24 3.48
CA GLY A 50 -10.89 -2.59 2.20
C GLY A 50 -11.67 -3.27 1.07
N MET A 51 -11.91 -2.54 -0.02
CA MET A 51 -12.71 -3.03 -1.16
C MET A 51 -12.10 -4.26 -1.86
N GLY A 52 -10.80 -4.45 -1.76
CA GLY A 52 -10.08 -5.54 -2.40
C GLY A 52 -9.73 -5.27 -3.86
N PHE A 53 -8.79 -6.07 -4.39
CA PHE A 53 -8.26 -5.93 -5.74
C PHE A 53 -9.34 -6.07 -6.83
N ASP A 54 -10.29 -6.98 -6.65
CA ASP A 54 -11.31 -7.29 -7.66
C ASP A 54 -12.21 -6.09 -7.98
N LYS A 55 -12.41 -5.19 -7.02
CA LYS A 55 -13.21 -3.98 -7.18
C LYS A 55 -12.47 -2.77 -7.75
N LEU A 56 -11.15 -2.88 -7.95
CA LEU A 56 -10.41 -1.83 -8.63
C LEU A 56 -10.88 -1.68 -10.08
N PRO A 57 -10.97 -0.45 -10.62
CA PRO A 57 -11.27 -0.22 -12.03
C PRO A 57 -10.25 -0.92 -12.96
N GLU A 58 -10.71 -1.46 -14.08
CA GLU A 58 -9.86 -2.20 -15.03
C GLU A 58 -8.69 -1.37 -15.57
N ASN A 59 -8.87 -0.09 -15.78
CA ASN A 59 -7.80 0.81 -16.21
C ASN A 59 -6.68 0.97 -15.18
N ILE A 60 -6.99 0.77 -13.89
CA ILE A 60 -6.02 0.78 -12.79
C ILE A 60 -5.37 -0.59 -12.65
N LYS A 61 -6.16 -1.68 -12.60
CA LYS A 61 -5.65 -3.05 -12.51
C LYS A 61 -4.63 -3.37 -13.60
N ASN A 62 -4.92 -2.96 -14.84
CA ASN A 62 -4.10 -3.23 -16.02
C ASN A 62 -3.03 -2.16 -16.27
N SER A 63 -2.64 -1.41 -15.24
CA SER A 63 -1.58 -0.40 -15.36
C SER A 63 -0.21 -1.05 -15.51
N ASN A 64 0.55 -0.62 -16.51
CA ASN A 64 1.96 -1.00 -16.65
C ASN A 64 2.92 -0.15 -15.80
N ILE A 65 2.37 0.83 -15.05
CA ILE A 65 3.12 1.82 -14.26
C ILE A 65 2.98 1.56 -12.77
N LEU A 66 1.75 1.27 -12.32
CA LEU A 66 1.46 0.95 -10.92
C LEU A 66 1.96 -0.45 -10.60
N THR A 67 2.64 -0.57 -9.46
CA THR A 67 3.13 -1.86 -8.95
C THR A 67 2.02 -2.61 -8.18
N GLY A 68 2.25 -3.88 -7.86
CA GLY A 68 1.34 -4.64 -7.00
C GLY A 68 1.12 -3.99 -5.63
N ASN A 69 2.15 -3.32 -5.08
CA ASN A 69 2.02 -2.57 -3.83
C ASN A 69 1.12 -1.34 -3.98
N ASP A 70 1.27 -0.59 -5.08
CA ASP A 70 0.43 0.57 -5.37
C ASP A 70 -1.05 0.14 -5.47
N LEU A 71 -1.30 -0.97 -6.17
CA LEU A 71 -2.65 -1.54 -6.30
C LEU A 71 -3.19 -2.03 -4.95
N ALA A 72 -2.35 -2.62 -4.10
CA ALA A 72 -2.74 -3.05 -2.76
C ALA A 72 -3.12 -1.87 -1.85
N ILE A 73 -2.37 -0.77 -1.92
CA ILE A 73 -2.69 0.48 -1.20
C ILE A 73 -4.03 1.03 -1.67
N LEU A 74 -4.25 1.12 -2.98
CA LEU A 74 -5.52 1.59 -3.54
C LEU A 74 -6.69 0.67 -3.16
N ALA A 75 -6.50 -0.65 -3.20
CA ALA A 75 -7.51 -1.65 -2.83
C ALA A 75 -7.82 -1.68 -1.33
N SER A 76 -6.99 -1.07 -0.49
CA SER A 76 -7.21 -0.95 0.96
C SER A 76 -8.29 0.08 1.30
N ALA A 77 -8.65 0.99 0.41
CA ALA A 77 -9.77 1.91 0.58
C ALA A 77 -11.09 1.13 0.74
N GLU A 78 -12.02 1.63 1.55
CA GLU A 78 -13.33 0.98 1.75
C GLU A 78 -14.19 1.00 0.48
N ASN A 79 -14.13 2.09 -0.26
CA ASN A 79 -14.83 2.31 -1.52
C ASN A 79 -13.99 3.21 -2.44
N ILE A 80 -14.32 3.23 -3.72
CA ILE A 80 -13.77 4.22 -4.65
C ILE A 80 -14.27 5.60 -4.20
N PRO A 81 -13.39 6.58 -3.92
CA PRO A 81 -13.79 7.91 -3.50
C PRO A 81 -14.63 8.62 -4.58
N ALA A 82 -15.54 9.48 -4.18
CA ALA A 82 -16.20 10.36 -5.10
C ALA A 82 -15.19 11.33 -5.73
N LYS A 83 -15.32 11.59 -7.03
CA LYS A 83 -14.49 12.57 -7.73
C LYS A 83 -14.75 13.98 -7.20
N ILE A 84 -13.68 14.67 -6.78
CA ILE A 84 -13.75 16.07 -6.42
C ILE A 84 -13.35 16.88 -7.66
N GLU A 85 -14.22 17.76 -8.14
CA GLU A 85 -13.91 18.65 -9.26
C GLU A 85 -12.79 19.63 -8.86
N LEU A 86 -11.59 19.31 -9.23
CA LEU A 86 -10.41 20.20 -9.13
C LEU A 86 -10.05 20.64 -10.55
N ASN A 87 -10.40 21.86 -10.90
CA ASN A 87 -10.37 22.47 -12.24
C ASN A 87 -9.00 22.50 -12.97
N ALA A 88 -7.93 21.87 -12.46
CA ALA A 88 -6.58 22.01 -13.04
C ALA A 88 -5.96 20.71 -13.58
N ARG A 89 -6.67 19.54 -13.56
CA ARG A 89 -6.04 18.23 -13.81
C ARG A 89 -6.61 17.43 -14.98
N GLU A 90 -7.54 18.02 -15.74
CA GLU A 90 -8.32 17.31 -16.78
C GLU A 90 -7.55 16.95 -18.05
N ASN A 91 -6.38 17.56 -18.30
CA ASN A 91 -5.66 17.43 -19.60
C ASN A 91 -4.45 16.46 -19.57
N LYS A 92 -4.33 15.61 -18.55
CA LYS A 92 -3.23 14.64 -18.49
C LYS A 92 -3.60 13.32 -19.17
N SER A 93 -2.63 12.74 -19.90
CA SER A 93 -2.79 11.40 -20.47
C SER A 93 -2.98 10.35 -19.35
N LYS A 94 -3.47 9.16 -19.72
CA LYS A 94 -3.63 8.05 -18.78
C LYS A 94 -2.30 7.70 -18.10
N GLU A 95 -1.23 7.64 -18.87
CA GLU A 95 0.12 7.33 -18.40
C GLU A 95 0.62 8.38 -17.41
N GLU A 96 0.45 9.65 -17.72
CA GLU A 96 0.84 10.77 -16.82
C GLU A 96 0.06 10.73 -15.50
N LYS A 97 -1.23 10.39 -15.55
CA LYS A 97 -2.04 10.21 -14.33
C LYS A 97 -1.52 9.05 -13.48
N HIS A 98 -1.15 7.91 -14.09
CA HIS A 98 -0.61 6.77 -13.37
C HIS A 98 0.78 7.04 -12.77
N ILE A 99 1.66 7.76 -13.48
CA ILE A 99 2.97 8.17 -12.95
C ILE A 99 2.78 9.08 -11.74
N PHE A 100 1.91 10.08 -11.84
CA PHE A 100 1.67 11.02 -10.75
C PHE A 100 0.99 10.36 -9.55
N ALA A 101 0.02 9.46 -9.79
CA ALA A 101 -0.60 8.68 -8.71
C ALA A 101 0.41 7.80 -7.98
N LYS A 102 1.33 7.15 -8.71
CA LYS A 102 2.41 6.35 -8.11
C LYS A 102 3.30 7.19 -7.19
N GLU A 103 3.65 8.40 -7.60
CA GLU A 103 4.43 9.33 -6.78
C GLU A 103 3.67 9.69 -5.49
N LEU A 104 2.37 10.00 -5.60
CA LEU A 104 1.52 10.28 -4.43
C LEU A 104 1.42 9.07 -3.47
N LEU A 105 1.28 7.86 -4.02
CA LEU A 105 1.24 6.63 -3.22
C LEU A 105 2.55 6.40 -2.46
N SER A 106 3.69 6.68 -3.08
CA SER A 106 5.00 6.60 -2.41
C SER A 106 5.15 7.60 -1.25
N GLN A 107 4.38 8.69 -1.27
CA GLN A 107 4.31 9.70 -0.21
C GLN A 107 3.22 9.40 0.84
N GLY A 108 2.52 8.26 0.74
CA GLY A 108 1.42 7.90 1.64
C GLY A 108 0.11 8.66 1.39
N LYS A 109 -0.03 9.33 0.24
CA LYS A 109 -1.18 10.17 -0.13
C LYS A 109 -2.19 9.41 -1.00
N ALA A 110 -2.74 8.33 -0.47
CA ALA A 110 -3.63 7.44 -1.21
C ALA A 110 -4.92 8.13 -1.69
N GLU A 111 -5.51 9.02 -0.88
CA GLU A 111 -6.72 9.76 -1.27
C GLU A 111 -6.47 10.70 -2.45
N GLU A 112 -5.33 11.42 -2.43
CA GLU A 112 -4.94 12.28 -3.55
C GLU A 112 -4.66 11.46 -4.82
N ALA A 113 -4.01 10.30 -4.68
CA ALA A 113 -3.75 9.39 -5.79
C ALA A 113 -5.06 8.92 -6.44
N TRP A 114 -6.07 8.57 -5.64
CA TRP A 114 -7.40 8.24 -6.13
C TRP A 114 -8.02 9.36 -6.94
N GLN A 115 -7.94 10.62 -6.49
CA GLN A 115 -8.49 11.79 -7.20
C GLN A 115 -7.83 12.02 -8.57
N ILE A 116 -6.62 11.53 -8.78
CA ILE A 116 -5.92 11.60 -10.07
C ILE A 116 -6.37 10.47 -11.00
N LEU A 117 -6.68 9.29 -10.45
CA LEU A 117 -6.97 8.07 -11.21
C LEU A 117 -8.44 7.96 -11.68
N ILE A 118 -9.35 8.66 -11.00
CA ILE A 118 -10.79 8.66 -11.29
C ILE A 118 -11.27 9.92 -12.12
#